data_34a745dc5854c54426be1625c4fe4bac
#
_entry.id   34a745dc5854c54426be1625c4fe4bac
#
_cell.length_a   1.000
_cell.length_b   1.000
_cell.length_c   1.000
_cell.angle_alpha   90.00
_cell.angle_beta   90.00
_cell.angle_gamma   90.00
#
_symmetry.space_group_name_H-M   'P 1'
#
loop_
_entity.id
_entity.type
_entity.pdbx_description
1 polymer ?
#
loop_
_entity_poly.entity_id
_entity_poly.type
_entity_poly.pdbx_seq_one_letter_code
_entity_poly.pdbx_strand_id
1 'polypeptide(L)'
;MNYNTVYVGMDVHKESFTLCSCKYEDEKASHYQRTPASYKNVLRYLAFLRTIYGEDARFVCGYEAGCLGYSLYHQLENFNVECVILAPTTMLEQRSKRRIK
;
A
#
# COMPACT_ATOMS: atom_id res chain seq x y z
N MET A 1 -1.17 -14.41 -16.75
CA MET A 1 -1.80 -13.90 -15.54
C MET A 1 -0.86 -14.05 -14.34
N ASN A 2 -0.80 -13.02 -13.54
CA ASN A 2 0.13 -13.03 -12.40
C ASN A 2 -0.61 -13.31 -11.10
N TYR A 3 -0.52 -14.56 -10.64
CA TYR A 3 -1.18 -14.96 -9.40
C TYR A 3 -0.39 -14.59 -8.15
N ASN A 4 0.84 -14.09 -8.32
CA ASN A 4 1.68 -13.76 -7.18
C ASN A 4 1.76 -12.25 -6.99
N THR A 5 0.60 -11.61 -7.03
CA THR A 5 0.51 -10.18 -6.77
C THR A 5 0.17 -9.95 -5.31
N VAL A 6 0.96 -9.12 -4.66
CA VAL A 6 0.79 -8.77 -3.26
C VAL A 6 0.45 -7.29 -3.17
N TYR A 7 -0.66 -6.98 -2.52
CA TYR A 7 -1.07 -5.60 -2.31
C TYR A 7 -0.52 -5.12 -0.98
N VAL A 8 0.07 -3.94 -0.99
CA VAL A 8 0.65 -3.34 0.20
C VAL A 8 -0.15 -2.10 0.56
N GLY A 9 -0.87 -2.18 1.67
CA GLY A 9 -1.64 -1.04 2.16
C GLY A 9 -0.76 -0.18 3.06
N MET A 10 -0.83 1.11 2.85
CA MET A 10 -0.01 2.04 3.61
C MET A 10 -0.89 3.10 4.25
N ASP A 11 -0.87 3.15 5.57
CA ASP A 11 -1.52 4.20 6.34
C ASP A 11 -0.45 5.25 6.62
N VAL A 12 -0.52 6.35 5.88
CA VAL A 12 0.59 7.30 5.78
C VAL A 12 0.29 8.52 6.62
N HIS A 13 1.11 8.75 7.62
CA HIS A 13 1.00 9.92 8.48
C HIS A 13 2.31 10.69 8.43
N LYS A 14 2.26 11.92 8.93
CA LYS A 14 3.40 12.79 8.85
C LYS A 14 4.66 12.20 9.48
N GLU A 15 4.49 11.48 10.59
CA GLU A 15 5.64 10.99 11.34
C GLU A 15 5.82 9.48 11.28
N SER A 16 4.82 8.75 10.84
CA SER A 16 4.93 7.30 10.80
C SER A 16 4.05 6.72 9.72
N PHE A 17 4.46 5.57 9.24
CA PHE A 17 3.68 4.78 8.28
C PHE A 17 3.32 3.47 8.94
N THR A 18 2.12 2.96 8.70
CA THR A 18 1.74 1.61 9.06
C THR A 18 1.52 0.84 7.77
N LEU A 19 2.21 -0.27 7.64
CA LEU A 19 2.22 -1.04 6.40
C LEU A 19 1.64 -2.43 6.66
N CYS A 20 0.96 -2.96 5.66
CA CYS A 20 0.44 -4.32 5.73
C CYS A 20 0.42 -4.90 4.33
N SER A 21 0.27 -6.22 4.25
CA SER A 21 0.26 -6.90 2.96
C SER A 21 -0.92 -7.85 2.88
N CYS A 22 -1.37 -8.09 1.64
CA CYS A 22 -2.53 -8.90 1.39
C CYS A 22 -2.52 -9.39 -0.04
N LYS A 23 -2.73 -10.69 -0.24
CA LYS A 23 -2.92 -11.21 -1.59
C LYS A 23 -4.41 -11.18 -1.92
N TYR A 24 -4.72 -11.28 -3.20
CA TYR A 24 -6.10 -11.17 -3.64
C TYR A 24 -7.04 -12.13 -2.92
N GLU A 25 -6.58 -13.34 -2.69
CA GLU A 25 -7.41 -14.36 -2.07
C GLU A 25 -7.47 -14.28 -0.55
N ASP A 26 -6.67 -13.41 0.06
CA ASP A 26 -6.65 -13.28 1.51
C ASP A 26 -7.86 -12.48 1.97
N GLU A 27 -8.45 -12.92 3.09
CA GLU A 27 -9.56 -12.18 3.67
C GLU A 27 -9.08 -11.04 4.55
N LYS A 28 -7.88 -11.16 5.09
CA LYS A 28 -7.34 -10.17 6.00
C LYS A 28 -5.91 -9.83 5.62
N ALA A 29 -5.55 -8.58 5.88
CA ALA A 29 -4.18 -8.17 5.71
C ALA A 29 -3.32 -8.77 6.80
N SER A 30 -2.03 -8.89 6.53
CA SER A 30 -1.09 -9.47 7.47
C SER A 30 0.22 -8.69 7.40
N HIS A 31 1.17 -9.13 8.23
CA HIS A 31 2.52 -8.56 8.27
C HIS A 31 2.48 -7.06 8.56
N TYR A 32 1.64 -6.68 9.51
CA TYR A 32 1.55 -5.27 9.92
C TYR A 32 2.87 -4.81 10.49
N GLN A 33 3.27 -3.61 10.08
CA GLN A 33 4.51 -3.04 10.58
C GLN A 33 4.38 -1.53 10.62
N ARG A 34 4.74 -0.94 11.74
CA ARG A 34 4.77 0.50 11.89
C ARG A 34 6.21 0.97 11.81
N THR A 35 6.45 2.04 11.08
CA THR A 35 7.80 2.50 10.83
C THR A 35 7.81 4.02 10.75
N PRO A 36 8.95 4.66 11.01
CA PRO A 36 9.06 6.11 10.79
C PRO A 36 8.75 6.45 9.34
N ALA A 37 8.24 7.65 9.13
CA ALA A 37 7.77 8.09 7.83
C ALA A 37 8.95 8.30 6.89
N SER A 38 9.16 7.36 5.99
CA SER A 38 10.23 7.45 4.99
C SER A 38 9.99 6.43 3.89
N TYR A 39 10.18 6.87 2.64
CA TYR A 39 10.05 5.95 1.52
C TYR A 39 11.08 4.82 1.62
N LYS A 40 12.22 5.09 2.26
CA LYS A 40 13.25 4.06 2.42
C LYS A 40 12.73 2.89 3.25
N ASN A 41 11.89 3.19 4.23
CA ASN A 41 11.32 2.14 5.07
C ASN A 41 10.28 1.32 4.30
N VAL A 42 9.60 1.95 3.35
CA VAL A 42 8.71 1.19 2.46
C VAL A 42 9.53 0.22 1.62
N LEU A 43 10.65 0.68 1.10
CA LEU A 43 11.52 -0.20 0.30
C LEU A 43 12.04 -1.36 1.13
N ARG A 44 12.38 -1.12 2.39
CA ARG A 44 12.81 -2.19 3.29
C ARG A 44 11.69 -3.18 3.55
N TYR A 45 10.48 -2.67 3.71
CA TYR A 45 9.31 -3.53 3.92
C TYR A 45 9.10 -4.44 2.72
N LEU A 46 9.24 -3.89 1.51
CA LEU A 46 9.09 -4.70 0.29
C LEU A 46 10.18 -5.76 0.20
N ALA A 47 11.40 -5.43 0.61
CA ALA A 47 12.48 -6.43 0.63
C ALA A 47 12.14 -7.55 1.61
N PHE A 48 11.58 -7.20 2.76
CA PHE A 48 11.13 -8.19 3.73
C PHE A 48 10.05 -9.08 3.12
N LEU A 49 9.08 -8.49 2.43
CA LEU A 49 8.01 -9.27 1.83
C LEU A 49 8.54 -10.22 0.75
N ARG A 50 9.60 -9.83 0.04
CA ARG A 50 10.17 -10.72 -0.97
C ARG A 50 10.70 -12.00 -0.36
N THR A 51 11.13 -11.97 0.88
CA THR A 51 11.59 -13.18 1.55
C THR A 51 10.42 -14.11 1.87
N ILE A 52 9.20 -13.57 1.91
CA ILE A 52 8.01 -14.35 2.24
C ILE A 52 7.29 -14.81 0.97
N TYR A 53 7.11 -13.90 0.02
CA TYR A 53 6.28 -14.16 -1.16
C TYR A 53 7.08 -14.54 -2.40
N GLY A 54 8.40 -14.37 -2.37
CA GLY A 54 9.25 -14.72 -3.50
C GLY A 54 9.78 -13.50 -4.22
N GLU A 55 10.91 -13.67 -4.89
CA GLU A 55 11.57 -12.58 -5.57
C GLU A 55 10.80 -12.10 -6.80
N ASP A 56 9.99 -12.97 -7.37
CA ASP A 56 9.22 -12.64 -8.57
C ASP A 56 7.82 -12.18 -8.24
N ALA A 57 7.50 -11.98 -6.97
CA ALA A 57 6.20 -11.44 -6.60
C ALA A 57 6.07 -9.99 -7.09
N ARG A 58 4.86 -9.66 -7.53
CA ARG A 58 4.54 -8.30 -7.92
C ARG A 58 3.92 -7.58 -6.74
N PHE A 59 4.46 -6.44 -6.39
CA PHE A 59 3.95 -5.65 -5.27
C PHE A 59 3.29 -4.39 -5.78
N VAL A 60 2.08 -4.14 -5.31
CA VAL A 60 1.34 -2.93 -5.65
C VAL A 60 1.00 -2.21 -4.36
N CYS A 61 1.59 -1.04 -4.17
CA CYS A 61 1.37 -0.24 -2.98
C CYS A 61 0.21 0.73 -3.18
N GLY A 62 -0.49 1.04 -2.11
CA GLY A 62 -1.59 2.01 -2.17
C GLY A 62 -1.72 2.78 -0.88
N TYR A 63 -2.01 4.08 -0.99
CA TYR A 63 -2.25 4.91 0.18
C TYR A 63 -3.17 6.07 -0.19
N GLU A 64 -3.78 6.66 0.83
CA GLU A 64 -4.60 7.86 0.66
C GLU A 64 -3.68 9.07 0.73
N ALA A 65 -3.83 9.98 -0.24
CA ALA A 65 -2.92 11.11 -0.38
C ALA A 65 -2.89 12.01 0.85
N GLY A 66 -4.02 12.35 1.39
CA GLY A 66 -4.10 13.12 2.61
C GLY A 66 -3.14 14.28 2.68
N CYS A 67 -2.58 14.52 3.86
CA CYS A 67 -1.71 15.65 4.09
C CYS A 67 -0.33 15.52 3.45
N LEU A 68 0.07 14.32 3.08
CA LEU A 68 1.38 14.12 2.45
C LEU A 68 1.34 14.27 0.94
N GLY A 69 0.14 14.35 0.35
CA GLY A 69 0.03 14.53 -1.07
C GLY A 69 0.69 13.41 -1.85
N TYR A 70 1.39 13.76 -2.90
CA TYR A 70 1.92 12.79 -3.85
C TYR A 70 3.43 12.59 -3.73
N SER A 71 4.07 13.18 -2.73
CA SER A 71 5.52 13.09 -2.66
C SER A 71 6.01 11.65 -2.46
N LEU A 72 5.33 10.90 -1.60
CA LEU A 72 5.71 9.50 -1.39
C LEU A 72 5.53 8.70 -2.68
N TYR A 73 4.45 8.95 -3.40
CA TYR A 73 4.20 8.29 -4.68
C TYR A 73 5.36 8.51 -5.64
N HIS A 74 5.80 9.76 -5.76
CA HIS A 74 6.89 10.07 -6.68
C HIS A 74 8.21 9.46 -6.23
N GLN A 75 8.46 9.45 -4.94
CA GLN A 75 9.67 8.82 -4.41
C GLN A 75 9.71 7.33 -4.71
N LEU A 76 8.58 6.66 -4.50
CA LEU A 76 8.52 5.22 -4.78
C LEU A 76 8.62 4.94 -6.27
N GLU A 77 8.02 5.80 -7.08
CA GLU A 77 8.08 5.63 -8.53
C GLU A 77 9.51 5.69 -9.03
N ASN A 78 10.35 6.52 -8.42
CA ASN A 78 11.75 6.62 -8.80
C ASN A 78 12.50 5.31 -8.60
N PHE A 79 11.97 4.42 -7.77
CA PHE A 79 12.59 3.12 -7.51
C PHE A 79 11.81 2.00 -8.18
N ASN A 80 10.97 2.35 -9.15
CA ASN A 80 10.19 1.38 -9.91
C ASN A 80 9.21 0.60 -9.03
N VAL A 81 8.72 1.22 -7.97
CA VAL A 81 7.71 0.65 -7.11
C VAL A 81 6.35 1.06 -7.64
N GLU A 82 5.52 0.08 -7.94
CA GLU A 82 4.16 0.31 -8.39
C GLU A 82 3.33 0.86 -7.25
N CYS A 83 2.72 2.02 -7.44
CA CYS A 83 1.99 2.68 -6.36
C CYS A 83 0.75 3.35 -6.91
N VAL A 84 -0.35 3.24 -6.18
CA VAL A 84 -1.59 3.93 -6.54
C VAL A 84 -2.01 4.82 -5.39
N ILE A 85 -2.70 5.89 -5.73
CA ILE A 85 -3.21 6.83 -4.73
C ILE A 85 -4.70 6.67 -4.65
N LEU A 86 -5.19 6.49 -3.44
CA LEU A 86 -6.60 6.26 -3.19
C LEU A 86 -7.23 7.57 -2.71
N ALA A 87 -8.43 7.85 -3.19
CA ALA A 87 -9.16 9.05 -2.81
C ALA A 87 -10.16 8.71 -1.72
N PRO A 88 -10.02 9.29 -0.53
CA PRO A 88 -10.92 8.96 0.58
C PRO A 88 -12.38 9.21 0.24
N THR A 89 -12.65 10.34 -0.41
CA THR A 89 -14.03 10.67 -0.77
C THR A 89 -14.65 9.63 -1.67
N THR A 90 -13.88 9.14 -2.61
CA THR A 90 -14.38 8.12 -3.53
C THR A 90 -14.81 6.88 -2.79
N MET A 91 -14.01 6.46 -1.82
CA MET A 91 -14.33 5.27 -1.04
C MET A 91 -15.58 5.49 -0.21
N LEU A 92 -15.72 6.66 0.39
CA LEU A 92 -16.89 6.96 1.19
C LEU A 92 -18.15 7.03 0.32
N GLU A 93 -18.03 7.62 -0.84
CA GLU A 93 -19.16 7.72 -1.76
C GLU A 93 -19.63 6.34 -2.20
N GLN A 94 -18.71 5.45 -2.48
CA GLN A 94 -19.07 4.11 -2.87
C GLN A 94 -19.82 3.38 -1.77
N ARG A 95 -19.37 3.55 -0.54
CA ARG A 95 -20.06 2.94 0.59
C ARG A 95 -21.46 3.50 0.74
N SER A 96 -21.57 4.82 0.64
CA SER A 96 -22.86 5.47 0.78
C SER A 96 -23.84 4.97 -0.27
N LYS A 97 -23.38 4.88 -1.50
CA LYS A 97 -24.24 4.43 -2.59
C LYS A 97 -24.73 3.01 -2.34
N ARG A 98 -23.87 2.15 -1.85
CA ARG A 98 -24.28 0.79 -1.60
C ARG A 98 -25.29 0.70 -0.47
N ARG A 99 -25.14 1.55 0.54
CA ARG A 99 -26.08 1.54 1.65
C ARG A 99 -27.43 2.11 1.27
N ILE A 100 -27.43 3.07 0.38
CA ILE A 100 -28.67 3.70 -0.05
C ILE A 100 -29.53 2.73 -0.83
N LYS A 101 -28.91 1.87 -1.56
CA LYS A 101 -29.66 0.91 -2.34
C LYS A 101 -30.19 -0.19 -1.46
#